data_a0920131aecbed7d03f049d6588681fd
#
_entry.id   a0920131aecbed7d03f049d6588681fd
#
_cell.length_a   1.000
_cell.length_b   1.000
_cell.length_c   1.000
_cell.angle_alpha   90.00
_cell.angle_beta   90.00
_cell.angle_gamma   90.00
#
_symmetry.space_group_name_H-M   'P 1'
#
loop_
_entity.id
_entity.type
_entity.pdbx_description
1 polymer ?
#
loop_
_entity_poly.entity_id
_entity_poly.type
_entity_poly.pdbx_seq_one_letter_code
_entity_poly.pdbx_strand_id
1 'polypeptide(L)'
;LFCFTEVIPAKNQLKRAPINLLISDLRLPDGSGLDVIADARHVSPASARILITAHIDRDTVVAARKAGITEVIAKPFKIDDLKTRLSRILNQEQISSEAAISDGLIGDVTGFLKERIKQPLQLAWSAPLAQQQAAEMQTWMADNDAINFVHQQPLLALVLISRANKLALNRSDAPNTGILEAYQYLGANLFAELAQRLARTHVALTEPALRQLHDALHLKQTALSNTLESLAAHHAVAEGPLKAAVTFCFLGEGAVLCALQQFINYGQSVADETVEQLVKEFAPAFGNRIKIQLKLPFLLRELTGALFQMPQAHPRKDLIIMRIAALESGFVAESDELSQLRRWIGLPTTSSSPVTDE
;
A
#
# COMPACT_ATOMS: atom_id res chain seq x y z
N LEU A 1 -14.76 11.59 3.66
CA LEU A 1 -15.76 11.95 4.65
C LEU A 1 -16.90 12.68 3.96
N PHE A 2 -18.14 12.27 4.25
CA PHE A 2 -19.36 12.94 3.77
C PHE A 2 -20.18 13.35 4.99
N CYS A 3 -20.73 14.56 5.00
CA CYS A 3 -21.60 15.06 6.05
C CYS A 3 -22.93 15.48 5.45
N PHE A 4 -24.02 15.04 6.06
CA PHE A 4 -25.39 15.35 5.63
C PHE A 4 -26.21 15.75 6.85
N THR A 5 -27.14 16.67 6.67
CA THR A 5 -28.07 17.12 7.70
C THR A 5 -29.45 16.48 7.57
N GLU A 6 -29.69 15.74 6.48
CA GLU A 6 -30.98 15.18 6.11
C GLU A 6 -30.84 13.71 5.66
N VAL A 7 -31.94 12.94 5.79
CA VAL A 7 -32.00 11.50 5.46
C VAL A 7 -31.87 11.26 3.96
N ILE A 8 -32.58 12.03 3.12
CA ILE A 8 -32.64 11.78 1.67
C ILE A 8 -31.26 11.94 1.00
N PRO A 9 -30.51 13.04 1.22
CA PRO A 9 -29.16 13.18 0.67
C PRO A 9 -28.18 12.10 1.16
N ALA A 10 -28.28 11.71 2.43
CA ALA A 10 -27.46 10.64 3.00
C ALA A 10 -27.72 9.29 2.31
N LYS A 11 -28.98 8.90 2.13
CA LYS A 11 -29.39 7.69 1.42
C LYS A 11 -28.94 7.68 -0.05
N ASN A 12 -29.01 8.83 -0.72
CA ASN A 12 -28.51 8.97 -2.09
C ASN A 12 -27.00 8.76 -2.20
N GLN A 13 -26.24 9.21 -1.19
CA GLN A 13 -24.80 8.95 -1.15
C GLN A 13 -24.48 7.48 -0.90
N LEU A 14 -25.23 6.79 -0.06
CA LEU A 14 -25.04 5.34 0.17
C LEU A 14 -25.16 4.53 -1.12
N LYS A 15 -26.06 4.90 -2.04
CA LYS A 15 -26.23 4.24 -3.34
C LYS A 15 -25.05 4.45 -4.29
N ARG A 16 -24.24 5.49 -4.08
CA ARG A 16 -23.12 5.86 -4.99
C ARG A 16 -21.80 5.18 -4.64
N ALA A 17 -21.55 4.88 -3.37
CA ALA A 17 -20.30 4.26 -2.93
C ALA A 17 -20.48 3.52 -1.60
N PRO A 18 -19.83 2.36 -1.43
CA PRO A 18 -19.79 1.67 -0.15
C PRO A 18 -19.08 2.52 0.91
N ILE A 19 -19.49 2.36 2.16
CA ILE A 19 -18.94 3.06 3.31
C ILE A 19 -18.37 2.06 4.32
N ASN A 20 -17.40 2.51 5.12
CA ASN A 20 -16.83 1.73 6.21
C ASN A 20 -17.43 2.09 7.57
N LEU A 21 -17.86 3.35 7.73
CA LEU A 21 -18.43 3.85 8.97
C LEU A 21 -19.57 4.81 8.66
N LEU A 22 -20.71 4.60 9.33
CA LEU A 22 -21.83 5.53 9.40
C LEU A 22 -22.02 5.98 10.83
N ILE A 23 -22.08 7.29 11.04
CA ILE A 23 -22.50 7.89 12.31
C ILE A 23 -23.74 8.73 12.01
N SER A 24 -24.85 8.45 12.70
CA SER A 24 -26.11 9.18 12.51
C SER A 24 -26.69 9.62 13.83
N ASP A 25 -27.27 10.81 13.86
CA ASP A 25 -28.22 11.17 14.92
C ASP A 25 -29.53 10.39 14.72
N LEU A 26 -30.25 10.12 15.79
CA LEU A 26 -31.57 9.50 15.75
C LEU A 26 -32.61 10.40 15.04
N ARG A 27 -32.58 11.69 15.35
CA ARG A 27 -33.55 12.68 14.83
C ARG A 27 -32.87 13.58 13.81
N LEU A 28 -33.33 13.49 12.57
CA LEU A 28 -32.93 14.36 11.47
C LEU A 28 -34.16 15.20 11.05
N PRO A 29 -33.97 16.37 10.43
CA PRO A 29 -35.08 17.28 10.08
C PRO A 29 -36.15 16.65 9.20
N ASP A 30 -35.77 15.73 8.32
CA ASP A 30 -36.61 15.05 7.32
C ASP A 30 -36.91 13.58 7.64
N GLY A 31 -36.55 13.09 8.85
CA GLY A 31 -36.84 11.72 9.23
C GLY A 31 -35.96 11.15 10.34
N SER A 32 -35.84 9.81 10.35
CA SER A 32 -35.07 9.09 11.35
C SER A 32 -33.70 8.65 10.81
N GLY A 33 -32.65 8.86 11.60
CA GLY A 33 -31.34 8.29 11.29
C GLY A 33 -31.30 6.77 11.26
N LEU A 34 -32.27 6.09 11.89
CA LEU A 34 -32.44 4.64 11.79
C LEU A 34 -32.74 4.18 10.35
N ASP A 35 -33.42 5.01 9.55
CA ASP A 35 -33.71 4.70 8.15
C ASP A 35 -32.44 4.75 7.29
N VAL A 36 -31.52 5.66 7.60
CA VAL A 36 -30.19 5.71 6.95
C VAL A 36 -29.35 4.51 7.35
N ILE A 37 -29.39 4.11 8.62
CA ILE A 37 -28.68 2.94 9.16
C ILE A 37 -29.20 1.64 8.53
N ALA A 38 -30.52 1.51 8.38
CA ALA A 38 -31.12 0.34 7.74
C ALA A 38 -30.69 0.21 6.27
N ASP A 39 -30.70 1.30 5.51
CA ASP A 39 -30.23 1.32 4.13
C ASP A 39 -28.72 1.01 4.05
N ALA A 40 -27.91 1.57 4.95
CA ALA A 40 -26.48 1.29 5.01
C ALA A 40 -26.20 -0.20 5.27
N ARG A 41 -27.00 -0.88 6.09
CA ARG A 41 -26.89 -2.32 6.32
C ARG A 41 -27.06 -3.15 5.05
N HIS A 42 -27.94 -2.73 4.14
CA HIS A 42 -28.17 -3.42 2.87
C HIS A 42 -27.09 -3.11 1.83
N VAL A 43 -26.63 -1.88 1.75
CA VAL A 43 -25.67 -1.44 0.73
C VAL A 43 -24.21 -1.72 1.12
N SER A 44 -23.92 -1.62 2.40
CA SER A 44 -22.57 -1.84 2.98
C SER A 44 -22.68 -2.71 4.24
N PRO A 45 -22.96 -4.02 4.12
CA PRO A 45 -23.21 -4.90 5.27
C PRO A 45 -22.05 -4.93 6.29
N ALA A 46 -20.81 -4.77 5.81
CA ALA A 46 -19.61 -4.73 6.63
C ALA A 46 -19.30 -3.36 7.25
N SER A 47 -20.16 -2.35 7.07
CA SER A 47 -19.92 -1.03 7.66
C SER A 47 -20.25 -1.00 9.16
N ALA A 48 -19.43 -0.27 9.96
CA ALA A 48 -19.79 0.12 11.31
C ALA A 48 -20.92 1.14 11.29
N ARG A 49 -21.95 0.92 12.07
CA ARG A 49 -23.16 1.77 12.13
C ARG A 49 -23.40 2.21 13.56
N ILE A 50 -23.18 3.51 13.81
CA ILE A 50 -23.25 4.11 15.13
C ILE A 50 -24.42 5.09 15.17
N LEU A 51 -25.29 4.93 16.17
CA LEU A 51 -26.36 5.87 16.48
C LEU A 51 -25.91 6.79 17.63
N ILE A 52 -25.98 8.10 17.41
CA ILE A 52 -25.76 9.09 18.46
C ILE A 52 -27.13 9.70 18.83
N THR A 53 -27.49 9.67 20.10
CA THR A 53 -28.80 10.17 20.52
C THR A 53 -28.79 10.78 21.93
N ALA A 54 -29.61 11.80 22.15
CA ALA A 54 -29.85 12.36 23.47
C ALA A 54 -30.83 11.53 24.31
N HIS A 55 -31.62 10.65 23.67
CA HIS A 55 -32.65 9.84 24.32
C HIS A 55 -32.35 8.35 24.11
N ILE A 56 -31.97 7.68 25.18
CA ILE A 56 -31.78 6.21 25.19
C ILE A 56 -32.90 5.63 26.04
N ASP A 57 -34.02 5.29 25.40
CA ASP A 57 -35.06 4.48 26.00
C ASP A 57 -35.03 3.04 25.44
N ARG A 58 -35.84 2.18 26.04
CA ARG A 58 -35.89 0.75 25.66
C ARG A 58 -36.35 0.57 24.21
N ASP A 59 -37.27 1.38 23.74
CA ASP A 59 -37.86 1.27 22.41
C ASP A 59 -36.84 1.70 21.35
N THR A 60 -36.10 2.77 21.61
CA THR A 60 -35.00 3.24 20.77
C THR A 60 -33.90 2.17 20.65
N VAL A 61 -33.53 1.50 21.74
CA VAL A 61 -32.50 0.45 21.71
C VAL A 61 -32.99 -0.77 20.91
N VAL A 62 -34.27 -1.15 21.06
CA VAL A 62 -34.85 -2.26 20.30
C VAL A 62 -34.94 -1.92 18.80
N ALA A 63 -35.38 -0.72 18.46
CA ALA A 63 -35.46 -0.26 17.07
C ALA A 63 -34.07 -0.19 16.43
N ALA A 64 -33.10 0.33 17.15
CA ALA A 64 -31.71 0.44 16.71
C ALA A 64 -31.07 -0.94 16.45
N ARG A 65 -31.30 -1.93 17.32
CA ARG A 65 -30.86 -3.32 17.09
C ARG A 65 -31.50 -3.95 15.84
N LYS A 66 -32.81 -3.71 15.62
CA LYS A 66 -33.50 -4.18 14.40
C LYS A 66 -32.92 -3.54 13.15
N ALA A 67 -32.55 -2.25 13.19
CA ALA A 67 -31.88 -1.56 12.10
C ALA A 67 -30.44 -2.05 11.85
N GLY A 68 -29.86 -2.80 12.79
CA GLY A 68 -28.54 -3.42 12.64
C GLY A 68 -27.40 -2.46 13.01
N ILE A 69 -27.55 -1.70 14.09
CA ILE A 69 -26.48 -0.83 14.59
C ILE A 69 -25.38 -1.65 15.26
N THR A 70 -24.15 -1.11 15.20
CA THR A 70 -22.98 -1.64 15.89
C THR A 70 -22.92 -1.12 17.34
N GLU A 71 -23.18 0.20 17.54
CA GLU A 71 -23.14 0.82 18.87
C GLU A 71 -24.09 2.04 18.98
N VAL A 72 -24.57 2.31 20.21
CA VAL A 72 -25.31 3.54 20.57
C VAL A 72 -24.45 4.40 21.47
N ILE A 73 -24.37 5.69 21.18
CA ILE A 73 -23.65 6.67 21.99
C ILE A 73 -24.64 7.74 22.49
N ALA A 74 -24.67 7.91 23.81
CA ALA A 74 -25.50 8.93 24.47
C ALA A 74 -24.90 10.32 24.32
N LYS A 75 -25.73 11.31 24.04
CA LYS A 75 -25.39 12.74 24.20
C LYS A 75 -25.73 13.19 25.64
N PRO A 76 -24.91 14.01 26.31
CA PRO A 76 -23.60 14.54 25.84
C PRO A 76 -22.47 13.53 25.99
N PHE A 77 -21.49 13.58 25.07
CA PHE A 77 -20.29 12.73 25.09
C PHE A 77 -19.03 13.59 25.01
N LYS A 78 -17.92 13.09 25.59
CA LYS A 78 -16.60 13.68 25.39
C LYS A 78 -16.02 13.21 24.07
N ILE A 79 -15.30 14.07 23.36
CA ILE A 79 -14.70 13.75 22.06
C ILE A 79 -13.68 12.60 22.19
N ASP A 80 -12.94 12.55 23.29
CA ASP A 80 -11.94 11.49 23.53
C ASP A 80 -12.59 10.13 23.80
N ASP A 81 -13.76 10.11 24.49
CA ASP A 81 -14.55 8.90 24.69
C ASP A 81 -15.09 8.39 23.34
N LEU A 82 -15.56 9.31 22.49
CA LEU A 82 -16.02 8.98 21.15
C LEU A 82 -14.87 8.39 20.29
N LYS A 83 -13.69 9.03 20.29
CA LYS A 83 -12.50 8.53 19.57
C LYS A 83 -12.11 7.14 20.04
N THR A 84 -12.08 6.90 21.34
CA THR A 84 -11.73 5.60 21.94
C THR A 84 -12.73 4.52 21.50
N ARG A 85 -14.03 4.82 21.55
CA ARG A 85 -15.07 3.88 21.10
C ARG A 85 -15.01 3.60 19.60
N LEU A 86 -14.82 4.64 18.78
CA LEU A 86 -14.64 4.50 17.33
C LEU A 86 -13.42 3.66 16.99
N SER A 87 -12.29 3.90 17.64
CA SER A 87 -11.07 3.10 17.45
C SER A 87 -11.31 1.63 17.82
N ARG A 88 -12.02 1.36 18.90
CA ARG A 88 -12.37 -0.01 19.31
C ARG A 88 -13.29 -0.68 18.27
N ILE A 89 -14.33 0.01 17.79
CA ILE A 89 -15.29 -0.54 16.82
C ILE A 89 -14.59 -0.80 15.48
N LEU A 90 -13.82 0.15 14.98
CA LEU A 90 -13.08 0.02 13.74
C LEU A 90 -12.00 -1.07 13.82
N ASN A 91 -11.35 -1.21 14.98
CA ASN A 91 -10.42 -2.32 15.23
C ASN A 91 -11.16 -3.66 15.39
N GLN A 92 -12.34 -3.68 16.04
CA GLN A 92 -13.17 -4.89 16.12
C GLN A 92 -13.77 -5.31 14.78
N GLU A 93 -14.05 -4.38 13.87
CA GLU A 93 -14.50 -4.72 12.52
C GLU A 93 -13.35 -5.15 11.61
N GLN A 94 -12.15 -4.62 11.81
CA GLN A 94 -10.95 -5.25 11.27
C GLN A 94 -10.80 -6.69 11.81
N ILE A 95 -10.96 -6.88 13.10
CA ILE A 95 -10.97 -8.20 13.76
C ILE A 95 -12.17 -9.06 13.32
N SER A 96 -13.35 -8.52 13.04
CA SER A 96 -14.52 -9.33 12.62
C SER A 96 -14.59 -9.61 11.13
N SER A 97 -14.04 -8.78 10.26
CA SER A 97 -13.71 -9.18 8.88
C SER A 97 -12.54 -10.17 8.86
N GLU A 98 -11.69 -10.09 9.86
CA GLU A 98 -10.60 -11.00 10.17
C GLU A 98 -11.09 -12.26 10.91
N ALA A 99 -12.07 -12.16 11.81
CA ALA A 99 -12.69 -13.31 12.49
C ALA A 99 -13.55 -14.20 11.55
N ALA A 100 -14.05 -13.67 10.44
CA ALA A 100 -14.65 -14.50 9.40
C ALA A 100 -13.62 -15.35 8.64
N ILE A 101 -12.33 -14.99 8.74
CA ILE A 101 -11.20 -15.83 8.31
C ILE A 101 -10.84 -16.85 9.41
N SER A 102 -11.18 -16.58 10.69
CA SER A 102 -10.63 -17.29 11.84
C SER A 102 -11.31 -18.63 12.18
N ASP A 103 -12.50 -18.90 11.73
CA ASP A 103 -13.23 -20.08 12.21
C ASP A 103 -12.96 -21.40 11.44
N GLY A 104 -12.07 -21.38 10.44
CA GLY A 104 -11.71 -22.55 9.67
C GLY A 104 -10.27 -22.67 9.14
N LEU A 105 -9.45 -21.62 9.28
CA LEU A 105 -8.14 -21.52 8.58
C LEU A 105 -6.94 -21.21 9.50
N ILE A 106 -7.14 -21.17 10.82
CA ILE A 106 -6.11 -20.77 11.81
C ILE A 106 -5.17 -21.95 12.16
N GLY A 107 -4.68 -22.66 11.18
CA GLY A 107 -3.70 -23.72 11.42
C GLY A 107 -2.63 -23.81 10.35
N ASP A 108 -2.90 -23.27 9.16
CA ASP A 108 -2.00 -23.36 8.01
C ASP A 108 -1.68 -21.98 7.44
N VAL A 109 -0.42 -21.55 7.58
CA VAL A 109 0.09 -20.27 7.04
C VAL A 109 -0.13 -20.16 5.53
N THR A 110 0.00 -21.26 4.79
CA THR A 110 -0.22 -21.31 3.35
C THR A 110 -1.67 -21.05 2.99
N GLY A 111 -2.61 -21.66 3.72
CA GLY A 111 -4.05 -21.41 3.59
C GLY A 111 -4.39 -19.95 3.90
N PHE A 112 -3.83 -19.40 4.97
CA PHE A 112 -3.99 -17.99 5.32
C PHE A 112 -3.52 -17.07 4.20
N LEU A 113 -2.33 -17.27 3.62
CA LEU A 113 -1.80 -16.45 2.52
C LEU A 113 -2.70 -16.54 1.26
N LYS A 114 -3.21 -17.74 0.93
CA LYS A 114 -4.15 -17.94 -0.19
C LYS A 114 -5.47 -17.19 -0.02
N GLU A 115 -5.97 -17.06 1.20
CA GLU A 115 -7.17 -16.26 1.46
C GLU A 115 -6.83 -14.76 1.55
N ARG A 116 -5.70 -14.41 2.14
CA ARG A 116 -5.28 -13.00 2.33
C ARG A 116 -5.10 -12.26 1.01
N ILE A 117 -4.61 -12.93 -0.05
CA ILE A 117 -4.45 -12.34 -1.38
C ILE A 117 -5.78 -11.91 -2.02
N LYS A 118 -6.90 -12.50 -1.63
CA LYS A 118 -8.23 -12.14 -2.15
C LYS A 118 -8.74 -10.80 -1.59
N GLN A 119 -8.16 -10.33 -0.49
CA GLN A 119 -8.50 -9.10 0.18
C GLN A 119 -7.58 -7.92 -0.23
N PRO A 120 -7.92 -6.67 0.13
CA PRO A 120 -7.01 -5.55 -0.06
C PRO A 120 -5.70 -5.78 0.69
N LEU A 121 -4.58 -5.77 -0.04
CA LEU A 121 -3.26 -6.00 0.52
C LEU A 121 -2.68 -4.73 1.15
N GLN A 122 -1.87 -4.92 2.17
CA GLN A 122 -1.09 -3.89 2.84
C GLN A 122 0.39 -4.14 2.59
N LEU A 123 1.22 -3.12 2.77
CA LEU A 123 2.68 -3.20 2.73
C LEU A 123 3.23 -2.86 4.12
N ALA A 124 4.26 -3.58 4.53
CA ALA A 124 5.04 -3.20 5.68
C ALA A 124 5.85 -1.92 5.38
N TRP A 125 6.10 -1.12 6.41
CA TRP A 125 7.00 0.02 6.33
C TRP A 125 8.39 -0.38 6.79
N SER A 126 9.40 0.09 6.05
CA SER A 126 10.81 -0.10 6.44
C SER A 126 11.16 0.67 7.71
N ALA A 127 10.56 1.82 7.92
CA ALA A 127 10.61 2.56 9.19
C ALA A 127 9.26 3.23 9.42
N PRO A 128 8.66 3.13 10.61
CA PRO A 128 7.43 3.83 10.88
C PRO A 128 7.67 5.33 10.76
N LEU A 129 6.93 5.99 9.87
CA LEU A 129 6.93 7.43 9.79
C LEU A 129 6.38 7.95 11.10
N ALA A 130 7.24 8.57 11.93
CA ALA A 130 6.76 9.22 13.13
C ALA A 130 5.75 10.30 12.71
N GLN A 131 4.64 10.45 13.46
CA GLN A 131 3.63 11.47 13.15
C GLN A 131 4.23 12.87 13.03
N GLN A 132 5.30 13.13 13.79
CA GLN A 132 6.07 14.36 13.74
C GLN A 132 6.81 14.51 12.39
N GLN A 133 7.46 13.46 11.89
CA GLN A 133 8.12 13.46 10.59
C GLN A 133 7.12 13.68 9.43
N ALA A 134 5.93 13.08 9.52
CA ALA A 134 4.88 13.29 8.52
C ALA A 134 4.35 14.74 8.52
N ALA A 135 4.35 15.43 9.66
CA ALA A 135 4.00 16.85 9.76
C ALA A 135 5.12 17.75 9.22
N GLU A 136 6.39 17.39 9.48
CA GLU A 136 7.59 18.12 9.02
C GLU A 136 7.82 17.95 7.51
N MET A 137 7.24 16.94 6.88
CA MET A 137 7.39 16.69 5.44
C MET A 137 6.96 17.87 4.55
N GLN A 138 6.09 18.76 5.02
CA GLN A 138 5.76 19.99 4.29
C GLN A 138 6.97 20.91 4.10
N THR A 139 7.90 20.90 5.06
CA THR A 139 9.13 21.70 5.03
C THR A 139 10.28 20.99 4.33
N TRP A 140 10.32 19.67 4.36
CA TRP A 140 11.41 18.86 3.79
C TRP A 140 11.40 18.77 2.26
N MET A 141 10.23 18.93 1.64
CA MET A 141 10.09 18.68 0.19
C MET A 141 10.69 19.82 -0.67
N ALA A 142 11.27 20.86 -0.09
CA ALA A 142 12.14 21.78 -0.79
C ALA A 142 13.53 21.17 -1.09
N ASP A 143 13.91 20.09 -0.39
CA ASP A 143 15.22 19.44 -0.47
C ASP A 143 15.12 18.05 -1.14
N ASN A 144 16.17 17.68 -1.89
CA ASN A 144 16.29 16.35 -2.52
C ASN A 144 16.20 15.19 -1.52
N ASP A 145 16.51 15.41 -0.24
CA ASP A 145 16.47 14.41 0.81
C ASP A 145 15.06 13.87 1.07
N ALA A 146 14.04 14.70 0.90
CA ALA A 146 12.65 14.27 1.04
C ALA A 146 12.22 13.31 -0.09
N ILE A 147 12.65 13.56 -1.31
CA ILE A 147 12.38 12.65 -2.45
C ILE A 147 13.12 11.34 -2.24
N ASN A 148 14.37 11.37 -1.80
CA ASN A 148 15.14 10.16 -1.46
C ASN A 148 14.47 9.38 -0.33
N PHE A 149 13.93 10.04 0.69
CA PHE A 149 13.14 9.39 1.72
C PHE A 149 11.91 8.67 1.14
N VAL A 150 11.15 9.32 0.25
CA VAL A 150 9.97 8.69 -0.39
C VAL A 150 10.36 7.47 -1.22
N HIS A 151 11.53 7.49 -1.89
CA HIS A 151 12.07 6.32 -2.60
C HIS A 151 12.35 5.12 -1.68
N GLN A 152 12.64 5.38 -0.40
CA GLN A 152 12.82 4.33 0.61
C GLN A 152 11.48 3.84 1.20
N GLN A 153 10.36 4.45 0.85
CA GLN A 153 9.01 4.13 1.39
C GLN A 153 8.07 3.67 0.25
N PRO A 154 8.14 2.40 -0.18
CA PRO A 154 7.40 1.90 -1.34
C PRO A 154 5.88 2.15 -1.26
N LEU A 155 5.28 2.03 -0.07
CA LEU A 155 3.85 2.28 0.11
C LEU A 155 3.51 3.75 -0.11
N LEU A 156 4.29 4.67 0.45
CA LEU A 156 4.07 6.12 0.29
C LEU A 156 4.25 6.53 -1.18
N ALA A 157 5.33 6.07 -1.83
CA ALA A 157 5.59 6.31 -3.24
C ALA A 157 4.45 5.81 -4.14
N LEU A 158 3.99 4.59 -3.87
CA LEU A 158 2.94 3.94 -4.65
C LEU A 158 1.59 4.64 -4.50
N VAL A 159 1.21 5.05 -3.27
CA VAL A 159 -0.02 5.79 -3.02
C VAL A 159 0.05 7.19 -3.62
N LEU A 160 1.22 7.85 -3.56
CA LEU A 160 1.47 9.16 -4.17
C LEU A 160 1.21 9.11 -5.70
N ILE A 161 1.87 8.19 -6.41
CA ILE A 161 1.70 8.00 -7.85
C ILE A 161 0.26 7.60 -8.20
N SER A 162 -0.33 6.68 -7.45
CA SER A 162 -1.72 6.26 -7.66
C SER A 162 -2.71 7.42 -7.49
N ARG A 163 -2.49 8.30 -6.50
CA ARG A 163 -3.37 9.45 -6.26
C ARG A 163 -3.20 10.53 -7.33
N ALA A 164 -1.96 10.82 -7.73
CA ALA A 164 -1.68 11.74 -8.82
C ALA A 164 -2.35 11.27 -10.12
N ASN A 165 -2.23 9.99 -10.47
CA ASN A 165 -2.81 9.44 -11.68
C ASN A 165 -4.34 9.39 -11.65
N LYS A 166 -4.95 9.20 -10.49
CA LYS A 166 -6.41 9.31 -10.37
C LYS A 166 -6.91 10.72 -10.67
N LEU A 167 -6.16 11.75 -10.27
CA LEU A 167 -6.49 13.14 -10.57
C LEU A 167 -6.16 13.49 -12.03
N ALA A 168 -5.02 13.04 -12.55
CA ALA A 168 -4.62 13.21 -13.95
C ALA A 168 -5.67 12.62 -14.90
N LEU A 169 -6.15 11.41 -14.63
CA LEU A 169 -7.21 10.76 -15.43
C LEU A 169 -8.48 11.61 -15.50
N ASN A 170 -8.88 12.24 -14.39
CA ASN A 170 -10.04 13.11 -14.35
C ASN A 170 -9.87 14.41 -15.14
N ARG A 171 -8.61 14.82 -15.42
CA ARG A 171 -8.26 16.03 -16.18
C ARG A 171 -7.81 15.73 -17.60
N SER A 172 -7.77 14.47 -18.01
CA SER A 172 -7.21 14.00 -19.28
C SER A 172 -5.72 14.32 -19.45
N ASP A 173 -4.99 14.43 -18.35
CA ASP A 173 -3.55 14.65 -18.33
C ASP A 173 -2.77 13.33 -18.54
N ALA A 174 -1.50 13.45 -18.93
CA ALA A 174 -0.61 12.30 -19.05
C ALA A 174 -0.37 11.65 -17.67
N PRO A 175 -0.19 10.31 -17.60
CA PRO A 175 0.08 9.63 -16.36
C PRO A 175 1.45 9.99 -15.77
N ASN A 176 1.48 10.27 -14.46
CA ASN A 176 2.70 10.48 -13.69
C ASN A 176 3.40 9.12 -13.49
N THR A 177 4.66 9.04 -13.82
CA THR A 177 5.46 7.81 -13.74
C THR A 177 6.68 7.94 -12.83
N GLY A 178 7.00 9.16 -12.36
CA GLY A 178 8.03 9.43 -11.37
C GLY A 178 7.42 9.92 -10.04
N ILE A 179 8.18 9.77 -8.97
CA ILE A 179 7.77 10.20 -7.62
C ILE A 179 7.76 11.73 -7.52
N LEU A 180 8.78 12.39 -8.07
CA LEU A 180 8.88 13.85 -8.06
C LEU A 180 7.73 14.50 -8.86
N GLU A 181 7.44 13.99 -10.06
CA GLU A 181 6.34 14.47 -10.89
C GLU A 181 4.99 14.30 -10.18
N ALA A 182 4.78 13.14 -9.57
CA ALA A 182 3.56 12.87 -8.80
C ALA A 182 3.42 13.82 -7.60
N TYR A 183 4.52 14.10 -6.91
CA TYR A 183 4.54 15.08 -5.82
C TYR A 183 4.21 16.51 -6.31
N GLN A 184 4.88 16.96 -7.36
CA GLN A 184 4.65 18.29 -7.95
C GLN A 184 3.21 18.44 -8.43
N TYR A 185 2.62 17.36 -8.98
CA TYR A 185 1.24 17.33 -9.44
C TYR A 185 0.22 17.44 -8.29
N LEU A 186 0.48 16.80 -7.15
CA LEU A 186 -0.41 16.79 -5.98
C LEU A 186 -0.22 18.03 -5.09
N GLY A 187 0.99 18.52 -4.97
CA GLY A 187 1.39 19.58 -4.06
C GLY A 187 1.62 19.12 -2.61
N ALA A 188 2.33 19.93 -1.86
CA ALA A 188 2.81 19.61 -0.51
C ALA A 188 1.70 19.29 0.49
N ASN A 189 0.57 20.02 0.43
CA ASN A 189 -0.53 19.85 1.39
C ASN A 189 -1.18 18.45 1.27
N LEU A 190 -1.51 18.03 0.04
CA LEU A 190 -2.13 16.71 -0.18
C LEU A 190 -1.14 15.58 0.09
N PHE A 191 0.13 15.80 -0.22
CA PHE A 191 1.18 14.84 0.13
C PHE A 191 1.29 14.63 1.64
N ALA A 192 1.34 15.70 2.44
CA ALA A 192 1.40 15.61 3.90
C ALA A 192 0.16 14.89 4.49
N GLU A 193 -1.04 15.16 3.95
CA GLU A 193 -2.25 14.46 4.33
C GLU A 193 -2.14 12.94 4.05
N LEU A 194 -1.64 12.55 2.89
CA LEU A 194 -1.41 11.15 2.53
C LEU A 194 -0.39 10.49 3.45
N ALA A 195 0.74 11.14 3.73
CA ALA A 195 1.78 10.63 4.61
C ALA A 195 1.26 10.44 6.05
N GLN A 196 0.54 11.42 6.60
CA GLN A 196 -0.08 11.33 7.93
C GLN A 196 -1.11 10.20 8.01
N ARG A 197 -1.91 10.02 6.95
CA ARG A 197 -2.89 8.94 6.89
C ARG A 197 -2.21 7.57 6.90
N LEU A 198 -1.17 7.41 6.10
CA LEU A 198 -0.42 6.16 6.02
C LEU A 198 0.31 5.85 7.32
N ALA A 199 0.90 6.85 7.99
CA ALA A 199 1.57 6.68 9.28
C ALA A 199 0.66 6.10 10.38
N ARG A 200 -0.66 6.28 10.26
CA ARG A 200 -1.66 5.73 11.21
C ARG A 200 -2.09 4.30 10.89
N THR A 201 -1.83 3.80 9.68
CA THR A 201 -2.36 2.52 9.18
C THR A 201 -1.26 1.51 8.84
N HIS A 202 -0.03 1.75 9.28
CA HIS A 202 1.10 0.87 8.98
C HIS A 202 1.07 -0.42 9.83
N VAL A 203 1.60 -1.48 9.26
CA VAL A 203 1.92 -2.71 9.98
C VAL A 203 3.41 -2.71 10.26
N ALA A 204 3.78 -2.66 11.54
CA ALA A 204 5.18 -2.78 11.96
C ALA A 204 5.58 -4.26 11.96
N LEU A 205 6.74 -4.58 11.39
CA LEU A 205 7.33 -5.90 11.50
C LEU A 205 7.99 -6.03 12.88
N THR A 206 7.40 -6.83 13.75
CA THR A 206 7.92 -7.07 15.12
C THR A 206 8.71 -8.37 15.21
N GLU A 207 8.42 -9.35 14.35
CA GLU A 207 9.09 -10.64 14.32
C GLU A 207 10.52 -10.51 13.76
N PRO A 208 11.57 -11.01 14.48
CA PRO A 208 12.95 -10.86 14.05
C PRO A 208 13.26 -11.41 12.66
N ALA A 209 12.78 -12.61 12.32
CA ALA A 209 13.00 -13.22 11.00
C ALA A 209 12.41 -12.40 9.87
N LEU A 210 11.20 -11.82 10.05
CA LEU A 210 10.56 -10.97 9.06
C LEU A 210 11.34 -9.66 8.86
N ARG A 211 11.83 -9.05 9.94
CA ARG A 211 12.67 -7.85 9.87
C ARG A 211 13.99 -8.12 9.15
N GLN A 212 14.67 -9.20 9.52
CA GLN A 212 15.95 -9.57 8.90
C GLN A 212 15.82 -9.75 7.39
N LEU A 213 14.77 -10.44 6.93
CA LEU A 213 14.52 -10.61 5.50
C LEU A 213 14.16 -9.27 4.84
N HIS A 214 13.33 -8.45 5.48
CA HIS A 214 12.99 -7.11 5.00
C HIS A 214 14.24 -6.24 4.81
N ASP A 215 15.13 -6.23 5.80
CA ASP A 215 16.37 -5.44 5.76
C ASP A 215 17.33 -5.94 4.67
N ALA A 216 17.41 -7.27 4.47
CA ALA A 216 18.18 -7.86 3.37
C ALA A 216 17.63 -7.46 1.99
N LEU A 217 16.31 -7.42 1.81
CA LEU A 217 15.67 -6.93 0.58
C LEU A 217 15.95 -5.43 0.36
N HIS A 218 15.93 -4.63 1.42
CA HIS A 218 16.24 -3.20 1.34
C HIS A 218 17.70 -2.94 0.94
N LEU A 219 18.65 -3.73 1.44
CA LEU A 219 20.04 -3.65 1.01
C LEU A 219 20.20 -3.97 -0.48
N LYS A 220 19.53 -5.00 -1.00
CA LYS A 220 19.49 -5.32 -2.44
C LYS A 220 18.90 -4.20 -3.27
N GLN A 221 17.82 -3.59 -2.80
CA GLN A 221 17.18 -2.43 -3.46
C GLN A 221 18.14 -1.24 -3.52
N THR A 222 18.88 -0.95 -2.44
CA THR A 222 19.84 0.14 -2.38
C THR A 222 21.00 -0.09 -3.36
N ALA A 223 21.57 -1.31 -3.42
CA ALA A 223 22.59 -1.67 -4.38
C ALA A 223 22.11 -1.49 -5.83
N LEU A 224 20.89 -1.95 -6.12
CA LEU A 224 20.26 -1.76 -7.43
C LEU A 224 20.09 -0.27 -7.77
N SER A 225 19.64 0.56 -6.82
CA SER A 225 19.47 2.01 -7.03
C SER A 225 20.78 2.69 -7.38
N ASN A 226 21.84 2.39 -6.63
CA ASN A 226 23.18 2.97 -6.86
C ASN A 226 23.73 2.59 -8.24
N THR A 227 23.59 1.32 -8.63
CA THR A 227 23.99 0.84 -9.96
C THR A 227 23.19 1.52 -11.06
N LEU A 228 21.88 1.64 -10.87
CA LEU A 228 21.00 2.31 -11.83
C LEU A 228 21.36 3.79 -12.02
N GLU A 229 21.62 4.52 -10.95
CA GLU A 229 22.03 5.94 -11.01
C GLU A 229 23.31 6.13 -11.82
N SER A 230 24.32 5.27 -11.59
CA SER A 230 25.55 5.29 -12.37
C SER A 230 25.31 5.03 -13.86
N LEU A 231 24.44 4.08 -14.20
CA LEU A 231 24.11 3.77 -15.60
C LEU A 231 23.27 4.86 -16.26
N ALA A 232 22.27 5.38 -15.56
CA ALA A 232 21.35 6.39 -16.09
C ALA A 232 22.06 7.71 -16.41
N ALA A 233 23.03 8.13 -15.58
CA ALA A 233 23.82 9.33 -15.80
C ALA A 233 24.58 9.34 -17.14
N HIS A 234 24.95 8.18 -17.67
CA HIS A 234 25.68 8.03 -18.95
C HIS A 234 24.72 7.88 -20.16
N HIS A 235 23.44 7.75 -19.94
CA HIS A 235 22.46 7.50 -20.98
C HIS A 235 21.30 8.50 -20.86
N ALA A 236 20.92 9.16 -21.95
CA ALA A 236 19.82 10.12 -21.97
C ALA A 236 18.45 9.44 -21.82
N VAL A 237 18.15 8.97 -20.61
CA VAL A 237 16.87 8.35 -20.23
C VAL A 237 16.23 9.10 -19.06
N ALA A 238 14.91 9.08 -18.98
CA ALA A 238 14.20 9.73 -17.87
C ALA A 238 14.42 8.94 -16.57
N GLU A 239 15.16 9.51 -15.62
CA GLU A 239 15.50 8.85 -14.35
C GLU A 239 14.30 8.62 -13.43
N GLY A 240 13.33 9.53 -13.41
CA GLY A 240 12.18 9.47 -12.50
C GLY A 240 11.42 8.12 -12.55
N PRO A 241 11.00 7.65 -13.74
CA PRO A 241 10.35 6.35 -13.90
C PRO A 241 11.24 5.17 -13.51
N LEU A 242 12.54 5.23 -13.80
CA LEU A 242 13.50 4.16 -13.46
C LEU A 242 13.64 4.04 -11.94
N LYS A 243 13.87 5.15 -11.24
CA LYS A 243 13.97 5.20 -9.77
C LYS A 243 12.66 4.75 -9.12
N ALA A 244 11.52 5.17 -9.64
CA ALA A 244 10.21 4.70 -9.16
C ALA A 244 10.04 3.18 -9.33
N ALA A 245 10.48 2.61 -10.45
CA ALA A 245 10.40 1.17 -10.69
C ALA A 245 11.29 0.38 -9.72
N VAL A 246 12.48 0.88 -9.36
CA VAL A 246 13.34 0.29 -8.33
C VAL A 246 12.66 0.34 -6.96
N THR A 247 11.99 1.46 -6.62
CA THR A 247 11.21 1.56 -5.38
C THR A 247 10.15 0.45 -5.28
N PHE A 248 9.63 -0.02 -6.41
CA PHE A 248 8.57 -1.03 -6.48
C PHE A 248 9.05 -2.47 -6.74
N CYS A 249 10.36 -2.73 -6.72
CA CYS A 249 10.90 -4.03 -7.07
C CYS A 249 10.46 -5.17 -6.11
N PHE A 250 10.24 -4.87 -4.83
CA PHE A 250 9.87 -5.82 -3.78
C PHE A 250 8.46 -5.64 -3.22
N LEU A 251 7.51 -5.13 -4.03
CA LEU A 251 6.11 -4.95 -3.58
C LEU A 251 5.46 -6.27 -3.14
N GLY A 252 5.77 -7.36 -3.80
CA GLY A 252 5.22 -8.68 -3.48
C GLY A 252 5.75 -9.20 -2.16
N GLU A 253 7.06 -9.17 -2.01
CA GLU A 253 7.76 -9.60 -0.80
C GLU A 253 7.29 -8.79 0.42
N GLY A 254 7.27 -7.47 0.31
CA GLY A 254 6.79 -6.60 1.38
C GLY A 254 5.33 -6.87 1.79
N ALA A 255 4.48 -7.23 0.82
CA ALA A 255 3.09 -7.57 1.11
C ALA A 255 2.94 -8.95 1.77
N VAL A 256 3.76 -9.93 1.39
CA VAL A 256 3.79 -11.25 2.06
C VAL A 256 4.31 -11.09 3.48
N LEU A 257 5.39 -10.34 3.71
CA LEU A 257 5.91 -10.06 5.05
C LEU A 257 4.86 -9.40 5.95
N CYS A 258 4.10 -8.44 5.39
CA CYS A 258 2.99 -7.83 6.11
C CYS A 258 1.89 -8.83 6.46
N ALA A 259 1.55 -9.75 5.54
CA ALA A 259 0.57 -10.80 5.79
C ALA A 259 1.05 -11.81 6.84
N LEU A 260 2.33 -12.21 6.80
CA LEU A 260 2.92 -13.09 7.81
C LEU A 260 2.92 -12.43 9.20
N GLN A 261 3.26 -11.14 9.29
CA GLN A 261 3.15 -10.42 10.56
C GLN A 261 1.72 -10.38 11.08
N GLN A 262 0.72 -10.22 10.20
CA GLN A 262 -0.68 -10.29 10.62
C GLN A 262 -1.05 -11.68 11.14
N PHE A 263 -0.58 -12.74 10.48
CA PHE A 263 -0.79 -14.11 10.93
C PHE A 263 -0.22 -14.35 12.34
N ILE A 264 0.97 -13.83 12.60
CA ILE A 264 1.61 -13.89 13.93
C ILE A 264 0.85 -13.04 14.95
N ASN A 265 0.34 -11.87 14.57
CA ASN A 265 -0.47 -11.03 15.45
C ASN A 265 -1.80 -11.69 15.86
N TYR A 266 -2.28 -12.70 15.09
CA TYR A 266 -3.41 -13.58 15.48
C TYR A 266 -3.02 -14.69 16.45
N GLY A 267 -1.81 -14.67 17.00
CA GLY A 267 -1.33 -15.65 17.96
C GLY A 267 -0.82 -16.95 17.32
N GLN A 268 -0.58 -16.93 16.01
CA GLN A 268 0.00 -18.06 15.28
C GLN A 268 1.51 -17.93 15.21
N SER A 269 2.22 -19.00 14.87
CA SER A 269 3.67 -19.00 14.68
C SER A 269 4.05 -19.41 13.26
N VAL A 270 5.14 -18.84 12.77
CA VAL A 270 5.78 -19.20 11.51
C VAL A 270 7.21 -19.61 11.83
N ALA A 271 7.65 -20.77 11.36
CA ALA A 271 9.03 -21.20 11.57
C ALA A 271 9.98 -20.33 10.74
N ASP A 272 11.04 -19.83 11.35
CA ASP A 272 11.97 -18.85 10.74
C ASP A 272 12.55 -19.39 9.40
N GLU A 273 12.89 -20.67 9.34
CA GLU A 273 13.42 -21.33 8.15
C GLU A 273 12.40 -21.40 6.98
N THR A 274 11.10 -21.24 7.24
CA THR A 274 10.05 -21.27 6.21
C THR A 274 9.72 -19.90 5.65
N VAL A 275 10.09 -18.80 6.33
CA VAL A 275 9.75 -17.43 5.96
C VAL A 275 10.21 -17.11 4.54
N GLU A 276 11.49 -17.35 4.23
CA GLU A 276 12.06 -17.05 2.91
C GLU A 276 11.37 -17.84 1.80
N GLN A 277 11.06 -19.12 2.05
CA GLN A 277 10.37 -19.98 1.09
C GLN A 277 8.95 -19.47 0.82
N LEU A 278 8.20 -19.12 1.87
CA LEU A 278 6.85 -18.56 1.74
C LEU A 278 6.85 -17.23 0.98
N VAL A 279 7.81 -16.35 1.30
CA VAL A 279 7.95 -15.09 0.58
C VAL A 279 8.24 -15.35 -0.90
N LYS A 280 9.18 -16.23 -1.22
CA LYS A 280 9.53 -16.58 -2.61
C LYS A 280 8.34 -17.18 -3.38
N GLU A 281 7.55 -18.03 -2.73
CA GLU A 281 6.38 -18.69 -3.35
C GLU A 281 5.25 -17.69 -3.62
N PHE A 282 4.93 -16.82 -2.66
CA PHE A 282 3.75 -15.97 -2.73
C PHE A 282 4.00 -14.56 -3.29
N ALA A 283 5.24 -14.04 -3.26
CA ALA A 283 5.54 -12.68 -3.71
C ALA A 283 5.08 -12.36 -5.14
N PRO A 284 5.21 -13.24 -6.16
CA PRO A 284 4.74 -12.92 -7.51
C PRO A 284 3.23 -12.63 -7.55
N ALA A 285 2.43 -13.44 -6.87
CA ALA A 285 0.97 -13.29 -6.85
C ALA A 285 0.54 -12.04 -6.06
N PHE A 286 1.16 -11.81 -4.89
CA PHE A 286 0.91 -10.63 -4.06
C PHE A 286 1.33 -9.34 -4.78
N GLY A 287 2.49 -9.33 -5.42
CA GLY A 287 2.99 -8.19 -6.19
C GLY A 287 2.06 -7.83 -7.35
N ASN A 288 1.58 -8.82 -8.11
CA ASN A 288 0.60 -8.61 -9.17
C ASN A 288 -0.72 -8.04 -8.63
N ARG A 289 -1.19 -8.56 -7.49
CA ARG A 289 -2.41 -8.06 -6.85
C ARG A 289 -2.28 -6.60 -6.44
N ILE A 290 -1.16 -6.19 -5.82
CA ILE A 290 -0.91 -4.79 -5.43
C ILE A 290 -0.83 -3.87 -6.65
N LYS A 291 -0.11 -4.27 -7.69
CA LYS A 291 0.00 -3.49 -8.94
C LYS A 291 -1.37 -3.21 -9.57
N ILE A 292 -2.30 -4.19 -9.50
CA ILE A 292 -3.69 -4.03 -9.96
C ILE A 292 -4.49 -3.15 -9.01
N GLN A 293 -4.43 -3.44 -7.70
CA GLN A 293 -5.18 -2.73 -6.66
C GLN A 293 -4.92 -1.23 -6.69
N LEU A 294 -3.66 -0.83 -6.86
CA LEU A 294 -3.23 0.58 -6.87
C LEU A 294 -3.08 1.15 -8.28
N LYS A 295 -3.49 0.41 -9.32
CA LYS A 295 -3.48 0.84 -10.72
C LYS A 295 -2.13 1.39 -11.15
N LEU A 296 -1.04 0.64 -10.84
CA LEU A 296 0.30 1.05 -11.23
C LEU A 296 0.39 1.28 -12.74
N PRO A 297 0.94 2.43 -13.21
CA PRO A 297 1.10 2.73 -14.63
C PRO A 297 1.79 1.62 -15.41
N PHE A 298 1.39 1.42 -16.67
CA PHE A 298 1.92 0.36 -17.51
C PHE A 298 3.45 0.43 -17.64
N LEU A 299 4.00 1.63 -17.86
CA LEU A 299 5.44 1.85 -17.93
C LEU A 299 6.18 1.34 -16.69
N LEU A 300 5.68 1.63 -15.50
CA LEU A 300 6.32 1.19 -14.24
C LEU A 300 6.24 -0.33 -14.07
N ARG A 301 5.18 -0.96 -14.55
CA ARG A 301 5.06 -2.43 -14.55
C ARG A 301 6.07 -3.07 -15.49
N GLU A 302 6.27 -2.49 -16.69
CA GLU A 302 7.28 -2.97 -17.65
C GLU A 302 8.69 -2.81 -17.09
N LEU A 303 9.03 -1.61 -16.56
CA LEU A 303 10.35 -1.33 -15.96
C LEU A 303 10.64 -2.26 -14.78
N THR A 304 9.67 -2.46 -13.88
CA THR A 304 9.82 -3.41 -12.76
C THR A 304 9.96 -4.84 -13.27
N GLY A 305 9.23 -5.22 -14.33
CA GLY A 305 9.32 -6.55 -14.96
C GLY A 305 10.70 -6.80 -15.58
N ALA A 306 11.29 -5.78 -16.20
CA ALA A 306 12.60 -5.87 -16.85
C ALA A 306 13.74 -6.17 -15.87
N LEU A 307 13.59 -5.90 -14.58
CA LEU A 307 14.56 -6.33 -13.54
C LEU A 307 14.72 -7.85 -13.51
N PHE A 308 13.64 -8.60 -13.75
CA PHE A 308 13.63 -10.06 -13.63
C PHE A 308 13.82 -10.76 -14.98
N GLN A 309 13.27 -10.20 -16.04
CA GLN A 309 13.32 -10.80 -17.38
C GLN A 309 13.17 -9.74 -18.48
N MET A 310 14.03 -9.82 -19.50
CA MET A 310 13.90 -8.95 -20.66
C MET A 310 12.67 -9.29 -21.49
N PRO A 311 11.88 -8.28 -21.94
CA PRO A 311 10.84 -8.48 -22.95
C PRO A 311 11.44 -9.00 -24.27
N GLN A 312 10.77 -9.97 -24.93
CA GLN A 312 11.26 -10.59 -26.16
C GLN A 312 11.18 -9.70 -27.41
N ALA A 313 10.32 -8.69 -27.41
CA ALA A 313 10.07 -7.83 -28.56
C ALA A 313 10.69 -6.43 -28.35
N HIS A 314 11.62 -6.06 -29.24
CA HIS A 314 12.24 -4.71 -29.37
C HIS A 314 12.41 -3.95 -28.04
N PRO A 315 13.37 -4.32 -27.21
CA PRO A 315 13.54 -3.73 -25.90
C PRO A 315 13.95 -2.26 -26.04
N ARG A 316 13.19 -1.38 -25.40
CA ARG A 316 13.55 0.03 -25.27
C ARG A 316 14.80 0.16 -24.40
N LYS A 317 15.54 1.25 -24.62
CA LYS A 317 16.80 1.53 -23.91
C LYS A 317 16.63 1.56 -22.37
N ASP A 318 15.51 2.10 -21.88
CA ASP A 318 15.17 2.14 -20.47
C ASP A 318 15.02 0.73 -19.85
N LEU A 319 14.38 -0.20 -20.57
CA LEU A 319 14.25 -1.60 -20.14
C LEU A 319 15.62 -2.33 -20.11
N ILE A 320 16.46 -2.07 -21.10
CA ILE A 320 17.83 -2.63 -21.15
C ILE A 320 18.65 -2.14 -19.97
N ILE A 321 18.59 -0.83 -19.66
CA ILE A 321 19.29 -0.25 -18.51
C ILE A 321 18.81 -0.88 -17.19
N MET A 322 17.50 -1.06 -17.01
CA MET A 322 16.94 -1.73 -15.82
C MET A 322 17.50 -3.16 -15.68
N ARG A 323 17.57 -3.90 -16.79
CA ARG A 323 18.07 -5.27 -16.76
C ARG A 323 19.58 -5.35 -16.47
N ILE A 324 20.37 -4.47 -17.09
CA ILE A 324 21.82 -4.37 -16.79
C ILE A 324 22.03 -4.03 -15.31
N ALA A 325 21.30 -3.02 -14.78
CA ALA A 325 21.39 -2.65 -13.38
C ALA A 325 21.08 -3.84 -12.45
N ALA A 326 20.07 -4.66 -12.77
CA ALA A 326 19.70 -5.81 -11.99
C ALA A 326 20.79 -6.91 -11.99
N LEU A 327 21.45 -7.12 -13.12
CA LEU A 327 22.54 -8.10 -13.25
C LEU A 327 23.82 -7.61 -12.55
N GLU A 328 24.21 -6.36 -12.79
CA GLU A 328 25.45 -5.79 -12.23
C GLU A 328 25.40 -5.55 -10.72
N SER A 329 24.21 -5.24 -10.19
CA SER A 329 24.03 -5.05 -8.74
C SER A 329 23.93 -6.37 -7.95
N GLY A 330 23.88 -7.52 -8.64
CA GLY A 330 23.60 -8.82 -7.99
C GLY A 330 22.15 -8.95 -7.49
N PHE A 331 21.24 -8.09 -7.98
CA PHE A 331 19.82 -8.19 -7.67
C PHE A 331 19.20 -9.50 -8.16
N VAL A 332 19.62 -9.95 -9.32
CA VAL A 332 19.35 -11.29 -9.89
C VAL A 332 20.67 -12.01 -10.14
N ALA A 333 20.61 -13.33 -10.32
CA ALA A 333 21.79 -14.13 -10.63
C ALA A 333 22.45 -13.68 -11.94
N GLU A 334 23.76 -13.86 -12.05
CA GLU A 334 24.50 -13.59 -13.27
C GLU A 334 23.93 -14.37 -14.47
N SER A 335 23.98 -13.74 -15.62
CA SER A 335 23.49 -14.31 -16.88
C SER A 335 24.39 -13.90 -18.03
N ASP A 336 24.58 -14.79 -19.01
CA ASP A 336 25.34 -14.56 -20.24
C ASP A 336 24.78 -13.40 -21.08
N GLU A 337 23.52 -13.01 -20.83
CA GLU A 337 22.88 -11.89 -21.54
C GLU A 337 23.53 -10.52 -21.25
N LEU A 338 24.22 -10.35 -20.11
CA LEU A 338 24.81 -9.06 -19.73
C LEU A 338 25.73 -8.49 -20.80
N SER A 339 26.62 -9.30 -21.36
CA SER A 339 27.55 -8.89 -22.42
C SER A 339 26.82 -8.44 -23.69
N GLN A 340 25.70 -9.05 -24.00
CA GLN A 340 24.87 -8.69 -25.16
C GLN A 340 24.10 -7.38 -24.89
N LEU A 341 23.51 -7.25 -23.70
CA LEU A 341 22.77 -6.03 -23.30
C LEU A 341 23.67 -4.80 -23.27
N ARG A 342 24.90 -4.93 -22.74
CA ARG A 342 25.89 -3.84 -22.72
C ARG A 342 26.23 -3.39 -24.16
N ARG A 343 26.43 -4.31 -25.09
CA ARG A 343 26.67 -3.98 -26.51
C ARG A 343 25.52 -3.20 -27.14
N TRP A 344 24.28 -3.55 -26.81
CA TRP A 344 23.10 -2.89 -27.38
C TRP A 344 22.99 -1.40 -26.98
N ILE A 345 23.52 -1.00 -25.84
CA ILE A 345 23.50 0.40 -25.37
C ILE A 345 24.87 1.07 -25.50
N GLY A 346 25.86 0.42 -26.14
CA GLY A 346 27.19 0.99 -26.37
C GLY A 346 28.12 1.02 -25.16
N LEU A 347 27.87 0.17 -24.16
CA LEU A 347 28.78 0.01 -23.01
C LEU A 347 29.89 -1.01 -23.35
N PRO A 348 31.13 -0.82 -22.80
CA PRO A 348 32.20 -1.80 -22.95
C PRO A 348 31.76 -3.13 -22.31
N THR A 349 32.03 -4.24 -22.99
CA THR A 349 31.88 -5.57 -22.41
C THR A 349 32.95 -5.75 -21.37
N THR A 350 32.59 -6.16 -20.14
CA THR A 350 33.58 -6.58 -19.17
C THR A 350 34.33 -7.80 -19.73
N SER A 351 35.52 -7.60 -20.29
CA SER A 351 36.41 -8.70 -20.60
C SER A 351 36.80 -9.33 -19.26
N SER A 352 36.57 -10.62 -19.09
CA SER A 352 37.29 -11.43 -18.12
C SER A 352 38.76 -11.04 -18.22
N SER A 353 39.36 -10.53 -17.16
CA SER A 353 40.81 -10.33 -17.08
C SER A 353 41.49 -11.63 -17.46
N PRO A 354 42.48 -11.64 -18.36
CA PRO A 354 43.23 -12.85 -18.62
C PRO A 354 43.91 -13.23 -17.31
N VAL A 355 43.70 -14.47 -16.89
CA VAL A 355 44.52 -15.13 -15.90
C VAL A 355 45.94 -15.09 -16.47
N THR A 356 46.78 -14.22 -15.92
CA THR A 356 48.21 -14.29 -16.16
C THR A 356 48.72 -15.53 -15.42
N ASP A 357 48.91 -16.60 -16.18
CA ASP A 357 49.82 -17.67 -15.77
C ASP A 357 51.25 -17.07 -15.66
N GLU A 358 51.76 -17.00 -14.45
CA GLU A 358 53.19 -17.06 -14.11
C GLU A 358 53.42 -18.00 -12.92
#